data_a8599b09a6791f9ae66dd0efbada9cf6
#
_entry.id   a8599b09a6791f9ae66dd0efbada9cf6
#
_cell.length_a   1.000
_cell.length_b   1.000
_cell.length_c   1.000
_cell.angle_alpha   90.00
_cell.angle_beta   90.00
_cell.angle_gamma   90.00
#
_symmetry.space_group_name_H-M   'P 1'
#
loop_
_entity.id
_entity.type
_entity.pdbx_description
1 polymer ?
#
loop_
_entity_poly.entity_id
_entity_poly.type
_entity_poly.pdbx_seq_one_letter_code
_entity_poly.pdbx_strand_id
1 'polypeptide(L)'
;MSETPVVFMVATFVVLAAFFVVDLFVIGRKPHVPSTKECLQHIAFFVVAALIFGGIMWAVAGSKPAIEFYSGWLTEYSLSIDNLFVFVIIMSNFAVPKVLQKYVLSVGITVALILRGIFILIGAALIERFTWIFFLFGAFLIVTAIKLVTGGDDDEEYHENGIIKALRKVMRISDEYDGEKLRTEKNGVKYFTPMLVVFLAIGTTDVMFAFDSIPAIFGLTKDPFIVFTSNVFALLGLQQLYFLLGALLDKLVYLPLGLSIVLGFIGIKLIMEALHGNSLPFLNGGQPIAWVPEVPTWLSLAVIILAIGGAAVASVLKMKSLETADAKNA
;
A
#
# COMPACT_ATOMS: atom_id res chain seq x y z
N MET A 1 -0.36 -14.77 21.28
CA MET A 1 -1.68 -15.32 20.88
C MET A 1 -2.54 -14.13 20.51
N SER A 2 -3.24 -14.17 19.36
CA SER A 2 -4.10 -13.06 18.95
C SER A 2 -5.23 -12.86 19.98
N GLU A 3 -5.46 -11.61 20.38
CA GLU A 3 -6.60 -11.25 21.25
C GLU A 3 -7.93 -11.36 20.48
N THR A 4 -7.85 -11.59 19.17
CA THR A 4 -8.99 -11.64 18.26
C THR A 4 -9.63 -13.02 18.23
N PRO A 5 -10.95 -13.17 18.47
CA PRO A 5 -11.62 -14.47 18.46
C PRO A 5 -11.55 -15.17 17.09
N VAL A 6 -11.26 -16.46 17.08
CA VAL A 6 -11.12 -17.25 15.84
C VAL A 6 -12.38 -17.18 14.95
N VAL A 7 -13.56 -17.20 15.58
CA VAL A 7 -14.84 -17.10 14.85
C VAL A 7 -14.94 -15.78 14.08
N PHE A 8 -14.50 -14.66 14.69
CA PHE A 8 -14.46 -13.36 14.03
C PHE A 8 -13.45 -13.34 12.86
N MET A 9 -12.27 -13.93 13.05
CA MET A 9 -11.26 -14.06 11.99
C MET A 9 -11.81 -14.83 10.79
N VAL A 10 -12.39 -16.02 11.03
CA VAL A 10 -12.96 -16.86 9.96
C VAL A 10 -14.11 -16.12 9.25
N ALA A 11 -15.04 -15.51 10.00
CA ALA A 11 -16.13 -14.74 9.42
C ALA A 11 -15.61 -13.58 8.53
N THR A 12 -14.58 -12.87 8.98
CA THR A 12 -13.93 -11.82 8.23
C THR A 12 -13.35 -12.34 6.92
N PHE A 13 -12.58 -13.42 6.95
CA PHE A 13 -11.99 -14.01 5.74
C PHE A 13 -13.06 -14.48 4.75
N VAL A 14 -14.15 -15.08 5.23
CA VAL A 14 -15.26 -15.51 4.37
C VAL A 14 -15.94 -14.31 3.70
N VAL A 15 -16.21 -13.23 4.46
CA VAL A 15 -16.84 -12.02 3.93
C VAL A 15 -15.93 -11.33 2.91
N LEU A 16 -14.63 -11.18 3.22
CA LEU A 16 -13.67 -10.57 2.30
C LEU A 16 -13.50 -11.42 1.03
N ALA A 17 -13.38 -12.73 1.15
CA ALA A 17 -13.29 -13.62 0.00
C ALA A 17 -14.55 -13.53 -0.88
N ALA A 18 -15.75 -13.55 -0.26
CA ALA A 18 -17.01 -13.38 -0.99
C ALA A 18 -17.06 -12.02 -1.70
N PHE A 19 -16.61 -10.96 -1.04
CA PHE A 19 -16.54 -9.63 -1.62
C PHE A 19 -15.62 -9.59 -2.85
N PHE A 20 -14.41 -10.13 -2.75
CA PHE A 20 -13.48 -10.19 -3.89
C PHE A 20 -14.01 -11.02 -5.05
N VAL A 21 -14.62 -12.17 -4.76
CA VAL A 21 -15.25 -13.00 -5.79
C VAL A 21 -16.34 -12.23 -6.52
N VAL A 22 -17.23 -11.55 -5.77
CA VAL A 22 -18.30 -10.72 -6.35
C VAL A 22 -17.71 -9.58 -7.19
N ASP A 23 -16.68 -8.88 -6.68
CA ASP A 23 -16.03 -7.77 -7.37
C ASP A 23 -15.43 -8.22 -8.71
N LEU A 24 -14.69 -9.34 -8.73
CA LEU A 24 -14.13 -9.94 -9.95
C LEU A 24 -15.22 -10.31 -10.97
N PHE A 25 -16.34 -10.89 -10.51
CA PHE A 25 -17.44 -11.26 -11.41
C PHE A 25 -18.23 -10.05 -11.91
N VAL A 26 -18.34 -8.98 -11.14
CA VAL A 26 -19.06 -7.76 -11.54
C VAL A 26 -18.24 -6.90 -12.49
N ILE A 27 -16.93 -6.78 -12.25
CA ILE A 27 -16.00 -5.98 -13.07
C ILE A 27 -15.92 -6.51 -14.50
N GLY A 28 -15.95 -7.84 -14.69
CA GLY A 28 -15.88 -8.47 -16.01
C GLY A 28 -17.08 -8.21 -16.93
N ARG A 29 -18.15 -7.56 -16.44
CA ARG A 29 -19.40 -7.48 -17.21
C ARG A 29 -19.58 -6.25 -18.11
N LYS A 30 -18.97 -5.10 -17.80
CA LYS A 30 -19.00 -3.91 -18.69
C LYS A 30 -17.79 -3.02 -18.43
N PRO A 31 -16.77 -3.06 -19.31
CA PRO A 31 -15.66 -2.13 -19.21
C PRO A 31 -16.17 -0.70 -19.48
N HIS A 32 -16.10 0.18 -18.46
CA HIS A 32 -16.39 1.60 -18.59
C HIS A 32 -15.40 2.39 -17.74
N VAL A 33 -15.13 3.62 -18.13
CA VAL A 33 -14.34 4.56 -17.33
C VAL A 33 -15.28 5.14 -16.26
N PRO A 34 -15.01 4.93 -14.96
CA PRO A 34 -15.89 5.42 -13.91
C PRO A 34 -15.89 6.93 -13.84
N SER A 35 -17.05 7.53 -13.55
CA SER A 35 -17.17 8.96 -13.33
C SER A 35 -16.60 9.37 -11.97
N THR A 36 -16.19 10.65 -11.81
CA THR A 36 -15.69 11.20 -10.54
C THR A 36 -16.67 10.96 -9.39
N LYS A 37 -17.99 11.08 -9.65
CA LYS A 37 -19.02 10.84 -8.64
C LYS A 37 -19.06 9.37 -8.19
N GLU A 38 -18.97 8.44 -9.13
CA GLU A 38 -18.89 7.00 -8.82
C GLU A 38 -17.64 6.68 -8.01
N CYS A 39 -16.48 7.24 -8.39
CA CYS A 39 -15.24 7.05 -7.64
C CYS A 39 -15.37 7.52 -6.18
N LEU A 40 -15.91 8.74 -5.97
CA LEU A 40 -16.12 9.30 -4.63
C LEU A 40 -17.09 8.47 -3.79
N GLN A 41 -18.18 7.97 -4.39
CA GLN A 41 -19.14 7.12 -3.70
C GLN A 41 -18.52 5.79 -3.26
N HIS A 42 -17.73 5.14 -4.13
CA HIS A 42 -17.06 3.89 -3.77
C HIS A 42 -15.97 4.11 -2.72
N ILE A 43 -15.17 5.18 -2.82
CA ILE A 43 -14.17 5.52 -1.80
C ILE A 43 -14.87 5.75 -0.45
N ALA A 44 -15.93 6.55 -0.42
CA ALA A 44 -16.71 6.78 0.81
C ALA A 44 -17.26 5.47 1.38
N PHE A 45 -17.78 4.57 0.52
CA PHE A 45 -18.25 3.25 0.93
C PHE A 45 -17.14 2.43 1.59
N PHE A 46 -15.95 2.34 1.00
CA PHE A 46 -14.82 1.56 1.56
C PHE A 46 -14.27 2.17 2.85
N VAL A 47 -14.21 3.51 2.92
CA VAL A 47 -13.82 4.20 4.16
C VAL A 47 -14.82 3.91 5.28
N VAL A 48 -16.12 4.01 5.01
CA VAL A 48 -17.17 3.69 6.00
C VAL A 48 -17.10 2.21 6.39
N ALA A 49 -16.88 1.30 5.43
CA ALA A 49 -16.71 -0.13 5.72
C ALA A 49 -15.51 -0.39 6.64
N ALA A 50 -14.36 0.27 6.41
CA ALA A 50 -13.19 0.16 7.28
C ALA A 50 -13.48 0.70 8.69
N LEU A 51 -14.19 1.85 8.81
CA LEU A 51 -14.58 2.42 10.09
C LEU A 51 -15.53 1.48 10.85
N ILE A 52 -16.51 0.89 10.17
CA ILE A 52 -17.44 -0.10 10.76
C ILE A 52 -16.66 -1.35 11.20
N PHE A 53 -15.78 -1.88 10.36
CA PHE A 53 -14.97 -3.05 10.69
C PHE A 53 -14.12 -2.83 11.95
N GLY A 54 -13.41 -1.69 12.03
CA GLY A 54 -12.66 -1.33 13.23
C GLY A 54 -13.55 -1.13 14.46
N GLY A 55 -14.76 -0.59 14.31
CA GLY A 55 -15.76 -0.49 15.37
C GLY A 55 -16.25 -1.86 15.86
N ILE A 56 -16.48 -2.81 14.95
CA ILE A 56 -16.82 -4.20 15.30
C ILE A 56 -15.63 -4.86 16.01
N MET A 57 -14.41 -4.66 15.50
CA MET A 57 -13.19 -5.18 16.16
C MET A 57 -13.06 -4.63 17.58
N TRP A 58 -13.36 -3.34 17.80
CA TRP A 58 -13.39 -2.75 19.14
C TRP A 58 -14.37 -3.48 20.06
N ALA A 59 -15.59 -3.72 19.58
CA ALA A 59 -16.62 -4.40 20.38
C ALA A 59 -16.30 -5.88 20.67
N VAL A 60 -15.62 -6.57 19.75
CA VAL A 60 -15.37 -8.01 19.81
C VAL A 60 -14.00 -8.35 20.45
N ALA A 61 -12.96 -7.58 20.12
CA ALA A 61 -11.57 -7.86 20.53
C ALA A 61 -10.97 -6.79 21.46
N GLY A 62 -11.71 -5.68 21.69
CA GLY A 62 -11.27 -4.59 22.56
C GLY A 62 -10.58 -3.44 21.85
N SER A 63 -10.16 -2.44 22.63
CA SER A 63 -9.64 -1.19 22.09
C SER A 63 -8.27 -1.33 21.41
N LYS A 64 -7.38 -2.14 21.94
CA LYS A 64 -6.01 -2.29 21.42
C LYS A 64 -6.00 -2.85 19.99
N PRO A 65 -6.62 -4.00 19.65
CA PRO A 65 -6.69 -4.50 18.27
C PRO A 65 -7.34 -3.50 17.30
N ALA A 66 -8.39 -2.79 17.74
CA ALA A 66 -9.05 -1.79 16.91
C ALA A 66 -8.13 -0.60 16.58
N ILE A 67 -7.39 -0.08 17.57
CA ILE A 67 -6.44 1.01 17.34
C ILE A 67 -5.28 0.55 16.45
N GLU A 68 -4.80 -0.68 16.63
CA GLU A 68 -3.78 -1.29 15.76
C GLU A 68 -4.28 -1.40 14.32
N PHE A 69 -5.53 -1.85 14.12
CA PHE A 69 -6.16 -1.91 12.79
C PHE A 69 -6.26 -0.52 12.15
N TYR A 70 -6.79 0.49 12.85
CA TYR A 70 -6.91 1.84 12.30
C TYR A 70 -5.54 2.45 11.97
N SER A 71 -4.55 2.23 12.83
CA SER A 71 -3.19 2.71 12.59
C SER A 71 -2.58 2.04 11.34
N GLY A 72 -2.70 0.72 11.23
CA GLY A 72 -2.25 -0.03 10.08
C GLY A 72 -2.98 0.37 8.79
N TRP A 73 -4.31 0.48 8.84
CA TRP A 73 -5.13 0.89 7.71
C TRP A 73 -4.79 2.30 7.19
N LEU A 74 -4.66 3.29 8.08
CA LEU A 74 -4.30 4.65 7.69
C LEU A 74 -2.88 4.73 7.11
N THR A 75 -1.93 4.01 7.72
CA THR A 75 -0.55 3.95 7.22
C THR A 75 -0.52 3.30 5.84
N GLU A 76 -1.14 2.13 5.67
CA GLU A 76 -1.16 1.43 4.38
C GLU A 76 -1.91 2.22 3.31
N TYR A 77 -3.05 2.84 3.67
CA TYR A 77 -3.80 3.67 2.74
C TYR A 77 -2.97 4.85 2.22
N SER A 78 -2.17 5.46 3.10
CA SER A 78 -1.29 6.58 2.73
C SER A 78 -0.11 6.14 1.86
N LEU A 79 0.55 5.03 2.21
CA LEU A 79 1.60 4.43 1.38
C LEU A 79 1.06 3.98 0.02
N SER A 80 -0.16 3.44 0.00
CA SER A 80 -0.80 3.01 -1.24
C SER A 80 -1.16 4.15 -2.18
N ILE A 81 -1.44 5.37 -1.67
CA ILE A 81 -1.64 6.56 -2.51
C ILE A 81 -0.35 6.88 -3.26
N ASP A 82 0.80 6.83 -2.59
CA ASP A 82 2.10 7.05 -3.22
C ASP A 82 2.38 6.00 -4.31
N ASN A 83 2.07 4.74 -4.03
CA ASN A 83 2.21 3.64 -5.00
C ASN A 83 1.35 3.83 -6.27
N LEU A 84 0.22 4.55 -6.17
CA LEU A 84 -0.62 4.84 -7.34
C LEU A 84 0.06 5.72 -8.38
N PHE A 85 0.97 6.61 -7.99
CA PHE A 85 1.75 7.40 -8.95
C PHE A 85 2.52 6.49 -9.90
N VAL A 86 3.19 5.49 -9.35
CA VAL A 86 3.95 4.52 -10.16
C VAL A 86 3.02 3.72 -11.07
N PHE A 87 1.81 3.38 -10.61
CA PHE A 87 0.83 2.73 -11.49
C PHE A 87 0.37 3.62 -12.63
N VAL A 88 0.18 4.93 -12.38
CA VAL A 88 -0.14 5.90 -13.44
C VAL A 88 0.98 5.96 -14.46
N ILE A 89 2.24 6.03 -14.01
CA ILE A 89 3.42 6.05 -14.87
C ILE A 89 3.54 4.76 -15.68
N ILE A 90 3.34 3.58 -15.06
CA ILE A 90 3.33 2.29 -15.77
C ILE A 90 2.24 2.28 -16.84
N MET A 91 1.01 2.65 -16.51
CA MET A 91 -0.11 2.68 -17.46
C MET A 91 0.17 3.62 -18.64
N SER A 92 0.81 4.76 -18.39
CA SER A 92 1.19 5.74 -19.41
C SER A 92 2.31 5.21 -20.30
N ASN A 93 3.41 4.71 -19.72
CA ASN A 93 4.57 4.20 -20.46
C ASN A 93 4.24 3.02 -21.36
N PHE A 94 3.33 2.16 -20.92
CA PHE A 94 2.85 1.03 -21.74
C PHE A 94 1.65 1.38 -22.62
N ALA A 95 1.24 2.66 -22.65
CA ALA A 95 0.10 3.15 -23.43
C ALA A 95 -1.17 2.31 -23.24
N VAL A 96 -1.48 1.93 -21.99
CA VAL A 96 -2.65 1.09 -21.68
C VAL A 96 -3.94 1.82 -22.04
N PRO A 97 -4.79 1.29 -22.93
CA PRO A 97 -6.05 1.90 -23.30
C PRO A 97 -6.93 2.18 -22.06
N LYS A 98 -7.53 3.37 -21.95
CA LYS A 98 -8.34 3.79 -20.79
C LYS A 98 -9.43 2.78 -20.39
N VAL A 99 -10.04 2.13 -21.37
CA VAL A 99 -11.07 1.08 -21.16
C VAL A 99 -10.51 -0.17 -20.48
N LEU A 100 -9.22 -0.47 -20.64
CA LEU A 100 -8.55 -1.63 -20.06
C LEU A 100 -7.90 -1.32 -18.70
N GLN A 101 -7.68 -0.06 -18.34
CA GLN A 101 -7.02 0.34 -17.10
C GLN A 101 -7.74 -0.20 -15.86
N LYS A 102 -9.08 -0.17 -15.87
CA LYS A 102 -9.88 -0.75 -14.77
C LYS A 102 -9.61 -2.24 -14.57
N TYR A 103 -9.57 -3.00 -15.66
CA TYR A 103 -9.27 -4.42 -15.62
C TYR A 103 -7.84 -4.68 -15.13
N VAL A 104 -6.88 -3.94 -15.66
CA VAL A 104 -5.47 -4.04 -15.26
C VAL A 104 -5.29 -3.79 -13.77
N LEU A 105 -5.93 -2.74 -13.23
CA LEU A 105 -5.87 -2.42 -11.80
C LEU A 105 -6.52 -3.51 -10.95
N SER A 106 -7.68 -4.03 -11.35
CA SER A 106 -8.36 -5.09 -10.60
C SER A 106 -7.52 -6.35 -10.49
N VAL A 107 -6.96 -6.80 -11.62
CA VAL A 107 -6.07 -7.96 -11.64
C VAL A 107 -4.78 -7.66 -10.85
N GLY A 108 -4.20 -6.47 -11.05
CA GLY A 108 -3.00 -6.03 -10.33
C GLY A 108 -3.20 -6.01 -8.82
N ILE A 109 -4.28 -5.40 -8.33
CA ILE A 109 -4.63 -5.38 -6.90
C ILE A 109 -4.87 -6.79 -6.34
N THR A 110 -5.51 -7.67 -7.13
CA THR A 110 -5.73 -9.06 -6.69
C THR A 110 -4.41 -9.80 -6.54
N VAL A 111 -3.50 -9.66 -7.50
CA VAL A 111 -2.15 -10.26 -7.44
C VAL A 111 -1.37 -9.66 -6.27
N ALA A 112 -1.43 -8.34 -6.10
CA ALA A 112 -0.81 -7.61 -4.99
C ALA A 112 -1.26 -8.18 -3.64
N LEU A 113 -2.57 -8.36 -3.42
CA LEU A 113 -3.12 -8.93 -2.18
C LEU A 113 -2.62 -10.33 -1.89
N ILE A 114 -2.54 -11.19 -2.91
CA ILE A 114 -2.03 -12.55 -2.76
C ILE A 114 -0.56 -12.51 -2.33
N LEU A 115 0.26 -11.72 -3.04
CA LEU A 115 1.67 -11.58 -2.73
C LEU A 115 1.90 -10.99 -1.34
N ARG A 116 1.18 -9.92 -0.97
CA ARG A 116 1.23 -9.33 0.37
C ARG A 116 0.80 -10.31 1.45
N GLY A 117 -0.25 -11.11 1.22
CA GLY A 117 -0.65 -12.18 2.13
C GLY A 117 0.50 -13.17 2.39
N ILE A 118 1.21 -13.59 1.35
CA ILE A 118 2.38 -14.47 1.46
C ILE A 118 3.51 -13.77 2.25
N PHE A 119 3.84 -12.51 1.93
CA PHE A 119 4.87 -11.75 2.63
C PHE A 119 4.52 -11.48 4.09
N ILE A 120 3.25 -11.25 4.42
CA ILE A 120 2.78 -11.09 5.80
C ILE A 120 2.99 -12.37 6.60
N LEU A 121 2.66 -13.53 6.02
CA LEU A 121 2.88 -14.83 6.69
C LEU A 121 4.36 -15.12 6.91
N ILE A 122 5.21 -14.84 5.91
CA ILE A 122 6.66 -14.99 6.02
C ILE A 122 7.21 -14.00 7.07
N GLY A 123 6.79 -12.73 7.01
CA GLY A 123 7.20 -11.69 7.94
C GLY A 123 6.81 -12.02 9.38
N ALA A 124 5.59 -12.49 9.61
CA ALA A 124 5.13 -12.92 10.93
C ALA A 124 5.98 -14.06 11.47
N ALA A 125 6.26 -15.09 10.65
CA ALA A 125 7.09 -16.24 11.05
C ALA A 125 8.55 -15.83 11.35
N LEU A 126 9.08 -14.85 10.62
CA LEU A 126 10.42 -14.31 10.87
C LEU A 126 10.48 -13.51 12.17
N ILE A 127 9.50 -12.63 12.41
CA ILE A 127 9.43 -11.78 13.61
C ILE A 127 9.26 -12.63 14.87
N GLU A 128 8.46 -13.72 14.80
CA GLU A 128 8.25 -14.63 15.91
C GLU A 128 9.55 -15.36 16.32
N ARG A 129 10.41 -15.66 15.35
CA ARG A 129 11.68 -16.37 15.59
C ARG A 129 12.86 -15.48 15.88
N PHE A 130 12.91 -14.29 15.30
CA PHE A 130 14.08 -13.42 15.25
C PHE A 130 13.74 -11.99 15.62
N THR A 131 13.69 -11.67 16.91
CA THR A 131 13.42 -10.30 17.40
C THR A 131 14.39 -9.26 16.84
N TRP A 132 15.65 -9.66 16.56
CA TRP A 132 16.68 -8.76 15.98
C TRP A 132 16.31 -8.24 14.59
N ILE A 133 15.35 -8.88 13.89
CA ILE A 133 14.89 -8.43 12.56
C ILE A 133 14.24 -7.05 12.62
N PHE A 134 13.72 -6.65 13.78
CA PHE A 134 13.20 -5.30 14.00
C PHE A 134 14.27 -4.21 13.89
N PHE A 135 15.56 -4.51 14.17
CA PHE A 135 16.65 -3.58 13.88
C PHE A 135 16.80 -3.33 12.39
N LEU A 136 16.74 -4.39 11.57
CA LEU A 136 16.82 -4.26 10.11
C LEU A 136 15.64 -3.48 9.55
N PHE A 137 14.43 -3.84 9.97
CA PHE A 137 13.22 -3.15 9.54
C PHE A 137 13.21 -1.69 9.96
N GLY A 138 13.58 -1.41 11.22
CA GLY A 138 13.65 -0.05 11.72
C GLY A 138 14.68 0.80 10.98
N ALA A 139 15.90 0.28 10.78
CA ALA A 139 16.93 0.96 10.01
C ALA A 139 16.49 1.21 8.55
N PHE A 140 15.89 0.22 7.92
CA PHE A 140 15.38 0.32 6.57
C PHE A 140 14.31 1.42 6.44
N LEU A 141 13.31 1.46 7.35
CA LEU A 141 12.28 2.51 7.35
C LEU A 141 12.85 3.90 7.60
N ILE A 142 13.86 4.05 8.47
CA ILE A 142 14.53 5.34 8.69
C ILE A 142 15.26 5.80 7.43
N VAL A 143 15.97 4.88 6.75
CA VAL A 143 16.64 5.21 5.48
C VAL A 143 15.63 5.60 4.41
N THR A 144 14.51 4.90 4.31
CA THR A 144 13.41 5.23 3.38
C THR A 144 12.82 6.61 3.72
N ALA A 145 12.57 6.89 5.00
CA ALA A 145 12.08 8.19 5.46
C ALA A 145 13.03 9.33 5.08
N ILE A 146 14.34 9.14 5.25
CA ILE A 146 15.35 10.14 4.86
C ILE A 146 15.34 10.35 3.34
N LYS A 147 15.29 9.28 2.55
CA LYS A 147 15.24 9.37 1.09
C LYS A 147 14.02 10.13 0.60
N LEU A 148 12.85 9.94 1.21
CA LEU A 148 11.62 10.67 0.86
C LEU A 148 11.73 12.19 1.06
N VAL A 149 12.56 12.65 2.01
CA VAL A 149 12.78 14.09 2.26
C VAL A 149 13.92 14.65 1.44
N THR A 150 15.00 13.87 1.24
CA THR A 150 16.24 14.31 0.59
C THR A 150 16.30 14.00 -0.91
N GLY A 151 15.51 13.04 -1.38
CA GLY A 151 15.34 12.77 -2.80
C GLY A 151 14.69 13.99 -3.42
N GLY A 152 15.49 14.78 -4.17
CA GLY A 152 14.98 15.84 -5.00
C GLY A 152 14.06 15.29 -6.07
N ASP A 153 13.41 16.21 -6.83
CA ASP A 153 12.63 15.94 -8.04
C ASP A 153 13.53 15.30 -9.15
N ASP A 154 14.15 14.15 -8.83
CA ASP A 154 14.67 13.28 -9.87
C ASP A 154 13.42 12.79 -10.60
N ASP A 155 13.26 13.29 -11.83
CA ASP A 155 12.23 12.87 -12.76
C ASP A 155 11.97 11.38 -12.56
N GLU A 156 10.76 11.03 -12.06
CA GLU A 156 10.33 9.64 -11.88
C GLU A 156 10.12 8.99 -13.25
N GLU A 157 11.21 8.93 -14.05
CA GLU A 157 11.23 8.09 -15.22
C GLU A 157 11.12 6.63 -14.75
N TYR A 158 10.00 6.00 -15.10
CA TYR A 158 9.84 4.57 -14.88
C TYR A 158 10.97 3.83 -15.62
N HIS A 159 11.97 3.40 -14.87
CA HIS A 159 12.98 2.49 -15.38
C HIS A 159 12.42 1.06 -15.36
N GLU A 160 12.21 0.47 -16.54
CA GLU A 160 11.82 -0.93 -16.64
C GLU A 160 12.73 -1.81 -15.77
N ASN A 161 12.13 -2.54 -14.83
CA ASN A 161 12.84 -3.48 -13.99
C ASN A 161 13.65 -4.47 -14.83
N GLY A 162 14.81 -4.91 -14.32
CA GLY A 162 15.66 -5.89 -15.00
C GLY A 162 14.92 -7.16 -15.42
N ILE A 163 13.90 -7.57 -14.66
CA ILE A 163 13.00 -8.69 -14.96
C ILE A 163 12.23 -8.44 -16.26
N ILE A 164 11.65 -7.25 -16.45
CA ILE A 164 10.88 -6.89 -17.65
C ILE A 164 11.79 -6.83 -18.87
N LYS A 165 13.00 -6.25 -18.71
CA LYS A 165 14.02 -6.22 -19.77
C LYS A 165 14.47 -7.63 -20.16
N ALA A 166 14.63 -8.55 -19.21
CA ALA A 166 14.96 -9.94 -19.48
C ALA A 166 13.83 -10.68 -20.19
N LEU A 167 12.60 -10.48 -19.75
CA LEU A 167 11.40 -11.08 -20.38
C LEU A 167 11.22 -10.64 -21.84
N ARG A 168 11.41 -9.35 -22.14
CA ARG A 168 11.35 -8.85 -23.53
C ARG A 168 12.40 -9.49 -24.44
N LYS A 169 13.54 -9.94 -23.91
CA LYS A 169 14.56 -10.65 -24.68
C LYS A 169 14.21 -12.10 -25.00
N VAL A 170 13.42 -12.73 -24.13
CA VAL A 170 13.09 -14.17 -24.22
C VAL A 170 11.73 -14.40 -24.83
N MET A 171 10.78 -13.46 -24.65
CA MET A 171 9.39 -13.60 -25.07
C MET A 171 9.09 -12.77 -26.32
N ARG A 172 8.36 -13.36 -27.28
CA ARG A 172 7.82 -12.62 -28.43
C ARG A 172 6.60 -11.80 -27.97
N ILE A 173 6.75 -10.49 -27.85
CA ILE A 173 5.69 -9.57 -27.44
C ILE A 173 5.16 -8.87 -28.70
N SER A 174 3.83 -8.78 -28.82
CA SER A 174 3.18 -8.01 -29.89
C SER A 174 3.19 -6.53 -29.55
N ASP A 175 3.14 -5.67 -30.57
CA ASP A 175 3.09 -4.21 -30.40
C ASP A 175 1.68 -3.69 -30.05
N GLU A 176 0.65 -4.54 -30.15
CA GLU A 176 -0.75 -4.16 -29.98
C GLU A 176 -1.44 -4.99 -28.89
N TYR A 177 -2.35 -4.34 -28.17
CA TYR A 177 -3.27 -4.99 -27.25
C TYR A 177 -4.34 -5.78 -28.03
N ASP A 178 -4.70 -6.96 -27.55
CA ASP A 178 -5.84 -7.77 -28.06
C ASP A 178 -6.91 -7.89 -26.96
N GLY A 179 -7.55 -6.74 -26.65
CA GLY A 179 -8.47 -6.65 -25.52
C GLY A 179 -7.79 -7.04 -24.21
N GLU A 180 -8.45 -7.88 -23.41
CA GLU A 180 -7.95 -8.38 -22.12
C GLU A 180 -7.02 -9.61 -22.24
N LYS A 181 -6.78 -10.09 -23.45
CA LYS A 181 -6.01 -11.33 -23.66
C LYS A 181 -4.52 -11.13 -23.38
N LEU A 182 -3.92 -12.11 -22.74
CA LEU A 182 -2.48 -12.16 -22.49
C LEU A 182 -1.67 -12.72 -23.67
N ARG A 183 -2.36 -13.39 -24.62
CA ARG A 183 -1.76 -14.00 -25.81
C ARG A 183 -2.61 -13.70 -27.02
N THR A 184 -1.95 -13.44 -28.14
CA THR A 184 -2.58 -13.22 -29.45
C THR A 184 -1.87 -14.09 -30.50
N GLU A 185 -2.55 -14.36 -31.61
CA GLU A 185 -1.98 -15.08 -32.72
C GLU A 185 -2.02 -14.20 -33.97
N LYS A 186 -0.84 -13.95 -34.57
CA LYS A 186 -0.69 -13.20 -35.82
C LYS A 186 0.05 -14.06 -36.82
N ASN A 187 -0.57 -14.31 -37.97
CA ASN A 187 -0.01 -15.14 -39.07
C ASN A 187 0.44 -16.56 -38.62
N GLY A 188 -0.34 -17.23 -37.76
CA GLY A 188 -0.01 -18.55 -37.23
C GLY A 188 1.08 -18.58 -36.16
N VAL A 189 1.61 -17.42 -35.75
CA VAL A 189 2.62 -17.29 -34.70
C VAL A 189 1.98 -16.73 -33.44
N LYS A 190 2.25 -17.37 -32.30
CA LYS A 190 1.76 -16.93 -30.96
C LYS A 190 2.68 -15.88 -30.37
N TYR A 191 2.09 -14.78 -29.94
CA TYR A 191 2.75 -13.67 -29.25
C TYR A 191 2.09 -13.46 -27.90
N PHE A 192 2.86 -12.92 -26.95
CA PHE A 192 2.30 -12.33 -25.75
C PHE A 192 1.89 -10.87 -26.05
N THR A 193 0.78 -10.44 -25.45
CA THR A 193 0.34 -9.04 -25.59
C THR A 193 1.08 -8.14 -24.60
N PRO A 194 1.11 -6.81 -24.81
CA PRO A 194 1.64 -5.87 -23.84
C PRO A 194 0.95 -5.97 -22.46
N MET A 195 -0.29 -6.49 -22.41
CA MET A 195 -1.05 -6.73 -21.18
C MET A 195 -0.28 -7.61 -20.17
N LEU A 196 0.41 -8.65 -20.64
CA LEU A 196 1.23 -9.49 -19.76
C LEU A 196 2.38 -8.70 -19.15
N VAL A 197 3.04 -7.84 -19.95
CA VAL A 197 4.16 -7.01 -19.46
C VAL A 197 3.69 -6.03 -18.41
N VAL A 198 2.53 -5.41 -18.61
CA VAL A 198 1.91 -4.48 -17.64
C VAL A 198 1.59 -5.19 -16.33
N PHE A 199 1.00 -6.39 -16.37
CA PHE A 199 0.75 -7.16 -15.14
C PHE A 199 2.02 -7.52 -14.40
N LEU A 200 3.07 -7.91 -15.11
CA LEU A 200 4.36 -8.18 -14.48
C LEU A 200 5.01 -6.91 -13.92
N ALA A 201 4.88 -5.78 -14.62
CA ALA A 201 5.36 -4.49 -14.14
C ALA A 201 4.66 -4.10 -12.84
N ILE A 202 3.34 -4.13 -12.80
CA ILE A 202 2.54 -3.81 -11.60
C ILE A 202 2.88 -4.80 -10.48
N GLY A 203 2.88 -6.11 -10.75
CA GLY A 203 3.16 -7.12 -9.74
C GLY A 203 4.55 -7.02 -9.13
N THR A 204 5.59 -6.81 -9.95
CA THR A 204 6.97 -6.63 -9.45
C THR A 204 7.14 -5.33 -8.68
N THR A 205 6.47 -4.26 -9.10
CA THR A 205 6.48 -2.97 -8.41
C THR A 205 5.77 -3.07 -7.06
N ASP A 206 4.61 -3.76 -6.98
CA ASP A 206 3.92 -3.96 -5.71
C ASP A 206 4.74 -4.80 -4.72
N VAL A 207 5.49 -5.80 -5.21
CA VAL A 207 6.46 -6.53 -4.36
C VAL A 207 7.49 -5.57 -3.77
N MET A 208 8.01 -4.62 -4.54
CA MET A 208 8.95 -3.62 -4.02
C MET A 208 8.32 -2.75 -2.93
N PHE A 209 7.08 -2.31 -3.13
CA PHE A 209 6.34 -1.54 -2.13
C PHE A 209 5.99 -2.36 -0.87
N ALA A 210 5.80 -3.67 -1.01
CA ALA A 210 5.59 -4.55 0.13
C ALA A 210 6.79 -4.59 1.09
N PHE A 211 8.02 -4.37 0.60
CA PHE A 211 9.21 -4.26 1.45
C PHE A 211 9.17 -3.04 2.39
N ASP A 212 8.49 -1.96 2.00
CA ASP A 212 8.33 -0.76 2.83
C ASP A 212 7.12 -0.89 3.75
N SER A 213 5.96 -1.28 3.21
CA SER A 213 4.69 -1.27 3.92
C SER A 213 4.57 -2.38 4.97
N ILE A 214 5.04 -3.59 4.68
CA ILE A 214 4.91 -4.72 5.62
C ILE A 214 5.71 -4.49 6.91
N PRO A 215 7.00 -4.10 6.89
CA PRO A 215 7.72 -3.70 8.10
C PRO A 215 7.04 -2.55 8.85
N ALA A 216 6.51 -1.55 8.13
CA ALA A 216 5.80 -0.43 8.74
C ALA A 216 4.58 -0.88 9.54
N ILE A 217 3.75 -1.78 9.00
CA ILE A 217 2.59 -2.29 9.72
C ILE A 217 3.00 -3.22 10.87
N PHE A 218 4.03 -4.06 10.71
CA PHE A 218 4.57 -4.87 11.81
C PHE A 218 5.16 -4.04 12.93
N GLY A 219 5.56 -2.80 12.66
CA GLY A 219 5.91 -1.81 13.69
C GLY A 219 4.71 -1.29 14.48
N LEU A 220 3.49 -1.48 14.00
CA LEU A 220 2.26 -1.07 14.66
C LEU A 220 1.58 -2.22 15.40
N THR A 221 1.59 -3.43 14.82
CA THR A 221 1.00 -4.64 15.39
C THR A 221 1.78 -5.89 14.98
N LYS A 222 1.83 -6.88 15.85
CA LYS A 222 2.42 -8.20 15.57
C LYS A 222 1.38 -9.24 15.16
N ASP A 223 0.09 -8.90 15.17
CA ASP A 223 -0.99 -9.81 14.79
C ASP A 223 -1.14 -9.88 13.26
N PRO A 224 -0.82 -11.04 12.62
CA PRO A 224 -0.90 -11.17 11.17
C PRO A 224 -2.31 -10.94 10.61
N PHE A 225 -3.35 -11.21 11.40
CA PHE A 225 -4.73 -10.95 11.00
C PHE A 225 -5.00 -9.45 10.88
N ILE A 226 -4.53 -8.65 11.85
CA ILE A 226 -4.66 -7.19 11.81
C ILE A 226 -3.84 -6.63 10.64
N VAL A 227 -2.60 -7.08 10.46
CA VAL A 227 -1.76 -6.69 9.32
C VAL A 227 -2.46 -6.97 8.00
N PHE A 228 -3.01 -8.18 7.83
CA PHE A 228 -3.68 -8.57 6.58
C PHE A 228 -4.96 -7.76 6.35
N THR A 229 -5.83 -7.62 7.36
CA THR A 229 -7.10 -6.88 7.22
C THR A 229 -6.87 -5.40 6.97
N SER A 230 -5.90 -4.76 7.62
CA SER A 230 -5.49 -3.37 7.35
C SER A 230 -5.10 -3.17 5.89
N ASN A 231 -4.29 -4.09 5.34
CA ASN A 231 -3.89 -4.11 3.94
C ASN A 231 -5.07 -4.26 2.99
N VAL A 232 -5.95 -5.24 3.26
CA VAL A 232 -7.14 -5.48 2.42
C VAL A 232 -8.01 -4.24 2.36
N PHE A 233 -8.38 -3.66 3.52
CA PHE A 233 -9.23 -2.47 3.56
C PHE A 233 -8.57 -1.24 2.92
N ALA A 234 -7.25 -1.11 2.95
CA ALA A 234 -6.54 -0.03 2.28
C ALA A 234 -6.57 -0.19 0.75
N LEU A 235 -6.42 -1.41 0.25
CA LEU A 235 -6.38 -1.70 -1.18
C LEU A 235 -7.77 -1.69 -1.85
N LEU A 236 -8.85 -1.94 -1.09
CA LEU A 236 -10.21 -1.97 -1.62
C LEU A 236 -10.66 -0.65 -2.28
N GLY A 237 -10.18 0.50 -1.82
CA GLY A 237 -10.48 1.81 -2.41
C GLY A 237 -9.49 2.28 -3.47
N LEU A 238 -8.39 1.57 -3.65
CA LEU A 238 -7.25 2.04 -4.43
C LEU A 238 -7.56 2.20 -5.92
N GLN A 239 -8.36 1.31 -6.50
CA GLN A 239 -8.77 1.39 -7.90
C GLN A 239 -9.55 2.67 -8.20
N GLN A 240 -10.44 3.08 -7.32
CA GLN A 240 -11.23 4.29 -7.48
C GLN A 240 -10.39 5.54 -7.27
N LEU A 241 -9.42 5.48 -6.36
CA LEU A 241 -8.43 6.53 -6.18
C LEU A 241 -7.60 6.75 -7.44
N TYR A 242 -7.20 5.70 -8.15
CA TYR A 242 -6.47 5.81 -9.42
C TYR A 242 -7.21 6.71 -10.42
N PHE A 243 -8.51 6.48 -10.65
CA PHE A 243 -9.30 7.28 -11.58
C PHE A 243 -9.58 8.71 -11.08
N LEU A 244 -9.61 8.90 -9.77
CA LEU A 244 -9.77 10.22 -9.17
C LEU A 244 -8.46 11.02 -9.18
N LEU A 245 -7.34 10.34 -8.97
CA LEU A 245 -6.03 10.93 -8.81
C LEU A 245 -5.48 11.56 -10.09
N GLY A 246 -5.86 11.10 -11.28
CA GLY A 246 -5.46 11.74 -12.54
C GLY A 246 -5.74 13.26 -12.61
N ALA A 247 -6.57 13.77 -11.66
CA ALA A 247 -6.87 15.19 -11.51
C ALA A 247 -6.42 15.80 -10.17
N LEU A 248 -5.99 14.98 -9.20
CA LEU A 248 -5.68 15.42 -7.82
C LEU A 248 -4.21 15.17 -7.41
N LEU A 249 -3.45 14.37 -8.15
CA LEU A 249 -2.09 13.99 -7.77
C LEU A 249 -1.17 15.19 -7.61
N ASP A 250 -1.29 16.17 -8.50
CA ASP A 250 -0.51 17.42 -8.43
C ASP A 250 -0.87 18.29 -7.21
N LYS A 251 -1.90 17.91 -6.44
CA LYS A 251 -2.42 18.70 -5.31
C LYS A 251 -1.88 18.26 -3.93
N LEU A 252 -1.27 17.08 -3.81
CA LEU A 252 -0.79 16.55 -2.53
C LEU A 252 0.73 16.73 -2.32
N VAL A 253 1.22 17.95 -2.56
CA VAL A 253 2.65 18.31 -2.56
C VAL A 253 3.41 17.91 -1.29
N TYR A 254 2.75 17.90 -0.13
CA TYR A 254 3.39 17.57 1.15
C TYR A 254 3.14 16.14 1.63
N LEU A 255 2.49 15.29 0.83
CA LEU A 255 2.24 13.90 1.21
C LEU A 255 3.55 13.11 1.47
N PRO A 256 4.60 13.21 0.63
CA PRO A 256 5.88 12.53 0.89
C PRO A 256 6.50 12.93 2.23
N LEU A 257 6.37 14.21 2.63
CA LEU A 257 6.84 14.68 3.93
C LEU A 257 6.05 14.04 5.08
N GLY A 258 4.71 13.96 4.97
CA GLY A 258 3.87 13.27 5.94
C GLY A 258 4.23 11.80 6.10
N LEU A 259 4.44 11.09 4.98
CA LEU A 259 4.88 9.70 4.96
C LEU A 259 6.27 9.53 5.58
N SER A 260 7.21 10.40 5.27
CA SER A 260 8.54 10.40 5.87
C SER A 260 8.48 10.47 7.40
N ILE A 261 7.65 11.35 7.95
CA ILE A 261 7.45 11.47 9.41
C ILE A 261 6.91 10.16 9.98
N VAL A 262 5.91 9.56 9.34
CA VAL A 262 5.30 8.28 9.78
C VAL A 262 6.33 7.15 9.73
N LEU A 263 7.04 6.98 8.62
CA LEU A 263 8.04 5.92 8.45
C LEU A 263 9.22 6.10 9.42
N GLY A 264 9.70 7.33 9.60
CA GLY A 264 10.75 7.64 10.56
C GLY A 264 10.33 7.30 12.00
N PHE A 265 9.11 7.69 12.40
CA PHE A 265 8.56 7.36 13.71
C PHE A 265 8.42 5.85 13.90
N ILE A 266 7.86 5.12 12.92
CA ILE A 266 7.70 3.67 13.00
C ILE A 266 9.06 2.99 13.02
N GLY A 267 10.03 3.46 12.23
CA GLY A 267 11.39 2.94 12.22
C GLY A 267 12.08 3.07 13.60
N ILE A 268 11.94 4.22 14.26
CA ILE A 268 12.43 4.43 15.62
C ILE A 268 11.72 3.48 16.60
N LYS A 269 10.39 3.35 16.49
CA LYS A 269 9.61 2.44 17.33
C LYS A 269 10.06 0.99 17.20
N LEU A 270 10.34 0.52 15.98
CA LEU A 270 10.85 -0.83 15.74
C LEU A 270 12.23 -1.05 16.37
N ILE A 271 13.13 -0.08 16.30
CA ILE A 271 14.43 -0.15 16.98
C ILE A 271 14.24 -0.22 18.50
N MET A 272 13.34 0.57 19.06
CA MET A 272 13.03 0.51 20.49
C MET A 272 12.47 -0.85 20.89
N GLU A 273 11.58 -1.43 20.10
CA GLU A 273 11.03 -2.78 20.30
C GLU A 273 12.14 -3.85 20.22
N ALA A 274 13.07 -3.72 19.26
CA ALA A 274 14.23 -4.60 19.14
C ALA A 274 15.17 -4.52 20.36
N LEU A 275 15.35 -3.33 20.94
CA LEU A 275 16.13 -3.12 22.16
C LEU A 275 15.45 -3.74 23.38
N HIS A 276 14.13 -3.61 23.48
CA HIS A 276 13.33 -4.24 24.54
C HIS A 276 13.36 -5.77 24.49
N GLY A 277 13.25 -6.36 23.30
CA GLY A 277 13.32 -7.80 23.06
C GLY A 277 14.72 -8.30 22.74
N ASN A 278 15.79 -7.56 23.14
CA ASN A 278 17.15 -7.86 22.73
C ASN A 278 17.60 -9.27 23.14
N SER A 279 18.15 -9.98 22.15
CA SER A 279 18.76 -11.29 22.31
C SER A 279 20.18 -11.38 21.71
N LEU A 280 20.72 -10.25 21.23
CA LEU A 280 22.03 -10.20 20.57
C LEU A 280 23.14 -10.15 21.61
N PRO A 281 24.07 -11.15 21.65
CA PRO A 281 25.07 -11.25 22.70
C PRO A 281 26.03 -10.05 22.80
N PHE A 282 26.27 -9.37 21.67
CA PHE A 282 27.16 -8.20 21.62
C PHE A 282 26.47 -6.89 22.09
N LEU A 283 25.14 -6.89 22.23
CA LEU A 283 24.38 -5.76 22.71
C LEU A 283 23.84 -6.07 24.11
N ASN A 284 24.34 -5.36 25.13
CA ASN A 284 23.98 -5.56 26.53
C ASN A 284 24.07 -7.04 27.02
N GLY A 285 25.01 -7.82 26.45
CA GLY A 285 25.16 -9.25 26.78
C GLY A 285 23.94 -10.13 26.42
N GLY A 286 23.11 -9.70 25.48
CA GLY A 286 21.86 -10.39 25.09
C GLY A 286 20.71 -10.16 26.05
N GLN A 287 20.83 -9.23 26.99
CA GLN A 287 19.76 -8.89 27.95
C GLN A 287 18.88 -7.76 27.41
N PRO A 288 17.57 -7.77 27.70
CA PRO A 288 16.66 -6.67 27.41
C PRO A 288 17.15 -5.34 27.98
N ILE A 289 16.91 -4.24 27.24
CA ILE A 289 17.32 -2.89 27.65
C ILE A 289 16.09 -2.19 28.26
N ALA A 290 15.87 -2.39 29.55
CA ALA A 290 14.66 -2.00 30.26
C ALA A 290 14.42 -0.48 30.39
N TRP A 291 15.43 0.37 30.15
CA TRP A 291 15.25 1.84 30.26
C TRP A 291 14.65 2.46 28.98
N VAL A 292 14.58 1.71 27.88
CA VAL A 292 13.95 2.16 26.63
C VAL A 292 12.43 2.19 26.85
N PRO A 293 11.74 3.31 26.62
CA PRO A 293 10.30 3.38 26.83
C PRO A 293 9.52 2.60 25.76
N GLU A 294 8.43 1.97 26.17
CA GLU A 294 7.48 1.37 25.22
C GLU A 294 6.60 2.46 24.62
N VAL A 295 6.47 2.46 23.29
CA VAL A 295 5.59 3.38 22.57
C VAL A 295 4.16 2.83 22.55
N PRO A 296 3.20 3.45 23.23
CA PRO A 296 1.83 2.96 23.26
C PRO A 296 1.17 3.10 21.88
N THR A 297 0.29 2.15 21.55
CA THR A 297 -0.37 2.06 20.23
C THR A 297 -1.17 3.33 19.88
N TRP A 298 -1.83 3.95 20.86
CA TRP A 298 -2.59 5.18 20.64
C TRP A 298 -1.71 6.35 20.19
N LEU A 299 -0.45 6.41 20.67
CA LEU A 299 0.50 7.45 20.25
C LEU A 299 0.89 7.25 18.78
N SER A 300 1.05 6.00 18.33
CA SER A 300 1.30 5.71 16.92
C SER A 300 0.16 6.23 16.05
N LEU A 301 -1.10 5.94 16.42
CA LEU A 301 -2.26 6.45 15.70
C LEU A 301 -2.30 7.99 15.69
N ALA A 302 -2.01 8.64 16.81
CA ALA A 302 -2.00 10.11 16.90
C ALA A 302 -0.93 10.71 15.97
N VAL A 303 0.29 10.17 15.95
CA VAL A 303 1.37 10.63 15.06
C VAL A 303 0.97 10.45 13.59
N ILE A 304 0.39 9.29 13.23
CA ILE A 304 -0.06 9.03 11.86
C ILE A 304 -1.12 10.04 11.42
N ILE A 305 -2.16 10.27 12.24
CA ILE A 305 -3.23 11.22 11.93
C ILE A 305 -2.67 12.64 11.79
N LEU A 306 -1.80 13.08 12.71
CA LEU A 306 -1.23 14.42 12.67
C LEU A 306 -0.29 14.62 11.48
N ALA A 307 0.56 13.65 11.18
CA ALA A 307 1.51 13.75 10.06
C ALA A 307 0.78 13.75 8.70
N ILE A 308 -0.10 12.79 8.47
CA ILE A 308 -0.82 12.65 7.20
C ILE A 308 -1.88 13.74 7.05
N GLY A 309 -2.69 13.97 8.10
CA GLY A 309 -3.70 15.01 8.09
C GLY A 309 -3.09 16.40 7.95
N GLY A 310 -1.99 16.67 8.66
CA GLY A 310 -1.23 17.92 8.53
C GLY A 310 -0.66 18.13 7.13
N ALA A 311 -0.07 17.10 6.53
CA ALA A 311 0.45 17.14 5.16
C ALA A 311 -0.67 17.39 4.13
N ALA A 312 -1.82 16.73 4.29
CA ALA A 312 -2.98 16.94 3.42
C ALA A 312 -3.53 18.37 3.51
N VAL A 313 -3.73 18.88 4.73
CA VAL A 313 -4.20 20.26 4.97
C VAL A 313 -3.19 21.27 4.40
N ALA A 314 -1.89 21.10 4.67
CA ALA A 314 -0.85 21.99 4.16
C ALA A 314 -0.82 21.99 2.62
N SER A 315 -0.99 20.83 1.97
CA SER A 315 -1.07 20.72 0.51
C SER A 315 -2.25 21.50 -0.06
N VAL A 316 -3.44 21.34 0.52
CA VAL A 316 -4.66 22.06 0.09
C VAL A 316 -4.51 23.58 0.27
N LEU A 317 -3.92 24.03 1.39
CA LEU A 317 -3.70 25.46 1.65
C LEU A 317 -2.70 26.06 0.65
N LYS A 318 -1.60 25.34 0.33
CA LYS A 318 -0.62 25.78 -0.67
C LYS A 318 -1.27 25.93 -2.04
N MET A 319 -2.07 24.96 -2.47
CA MET A 319 -2.76 25.02 -3.77
C MET A 319 -3.71 26.22 -3.86
N LYS A 320 -4.51 26.47 -2.83
CA LYS A 320 -5.39 27.64 -2.78
C LYS A 320 -4.61 28.95 -2.86
N SER A 321 -3.43 29.02 -2.23
CA SER A 321 -2.60 30.23 -2.30
C SER A 321 -2.02 30.48 -3.70
N LEU A 322 -1.66 29.42 -4.43
CA LEU A 322 -1.18 29.51 -5.81
C LEU A 322 -2.31 29.93 -6.77
N GLU A 323 -3.49 29.30 -6.67
CA GLU A 323 -4.66 29.69 -7.47
C GLU A 323 -5.05 31.17 -7.24
N THR A 324 -4.90 31.67 -6.01
CA THR A 324 -5.19 33.08 -5.68
C THR A 324 -4.11 34.03 -6.23
N ALA A 325 -2.85 33.58 -6.26
CA ALA A 325 -1.74 34.38 -6.83
C ALA A 325 -1.85 34.49 -8.33
N ASP A 326 -2.18 33.40 -9.03
CA ASP A 326 -2.37 33.37 -10.48
C ASP A 326 -3.57 34.22 -10.91
N ALA A 327 -4.68 34.19 -10.14
CA ALA A 327 -5.86 35.03 -10.39
C ALA A 327 -5.61 36.53 -10.16
N LYS A 328 -4.55 36.91 -9.43
CA LYS A 328 -4.16 38.31 -9.24
C LYS A 328 -3.20 38.83 -10.34
N ASN A 329 -2.52 37.92 -11.04
CA ASN A 329 -1.54 38.23 -12.09
C ASN A 329 -2.15 38.12 -13.51
N ALA A 330 -3.38 37.58 -13.63
CA ALA A 330 -4.18 37.54 -14.86
C ALA A 330 -5.16 38.71 -14.92
#